data_0b98849918437fb87690fd4166df965c
#
_entry.id   0b98849918437fb87690fd4166df965c
#
_cell.length_a   1.000
_cell.length_b   1.000
_cell.length_c   1.000
_cell.angle_alpha   90.00
_cell.angle_beta   90.00
_cell.angle_gamma   90.00
#
_symmetry.space_group_name_H-M   'P 1'
#
loop_
_entity.id
_entity.type
_entity.pdbx_description
1 polymer ?
#
loop_
_entity_poly.entity_id
_entity_poly.type
_entity_poly.pdbx_seq_one_letter_code
_entity_poly.pdbx_strand_id
1 'polypeptide(L)'
;LVIMAGHICLSIPVEASSWLGIVLVAVGTGFIKPNLSTIVGGLYDADDLRRDAGFQLFYMAINIGAFASPLLTGWLREHYGYHAGFVSAAIGMGLALAAFVHGRHRLSAFAFTVPNPLQGHERRRLILAAIGAAVGAVLVVAVLRGATGNLLDAISAVMLIIPVGAAIGYFSLMLRSPKVTRRERTHLRAY
;
A
#
# COMPACT_ATOMS: atom_id res chain seq x y z
N LEU A 1 -2.41 -11.54 4.45
CA LEU A 1 -1.66 -12.74 4.03
C LEU A 1 -0.49 -12.40 3.11
N VAL A 2 -0.70 -11.66 2.00
CA VAL A 2 0.36 -11.36 1.02
C VAL A 2 1.54 -10.63 1.66
N ILE A 3 1.30 -9.61 2.47
CA ILE A 3 2.37 -8.87 3.20
C ILE A 3 3.11 -9.79 4.16
N MET A 4 2.38 -10.64 4.89
CA MET A 4 2.98 -11.60 5.81
C MET A 4 3.89 -12.60 5.08
N ALA A 5 3.43 -13.15 3.95
CA ALA A 5 4.26 -13.99 3.09
C ALA A 5 5.51 -13.25 2.60
N GLY A 6 5.37 -11.96 2.25
CA GLY A 6 6.49 -11.11 1.89
C GLY A 6 7.52 -10.97 3.02
N HIS A 7 7.09 -10.71 4.25
CA HIS A 7 8.01 -10.63 5.39
C HIS A 7 8.66 -11.97 5.72
N ILE A 8 7.95 -13.08 5.57
CA ILE A 8 8.53 -14.43 5.70
C ILE A 8 9.62 -14.64 4.64
N CYS A 9 9.36 -14.31 3.39
CA CYS A 9 10.38 -14.39 2.33
C CYS A 9 11.62 -13.52 2.64
N LEU A 10 11.43 -12.30 3.16
CA LEU A 10 12.52 -11.42 3.56
C LEU A 10 13.32 -11.96 4.77
N SER A 11 12.71 -12.81 5.58
CA SER A 11 13.36 -13.43 6.74
C SER A 11 14.33 -14.56 6.35
N ILE A 12 14.20 -15.08 5.12
CA ILE A 12 15.08 -16.14 4.61
C ILE A 12 16.31 -15.51 3.98
N PRO A 13 17.56 -15.89 4.39
CA PRO A 13 18.80 -15.28 3.89
C PRO A 13 19.19 -15.81 2.49
N VAL A 14 18.27 -15.66 1.52
CA VAL A 14 18.47 -16.02 0.12
C VAL A 14 18.09 -14.82 -0.76
N GLU A 15 18.94 -14.44 -1.71
CA GLU A 15 18.74 -13.27 -2.54
C GLU A 15 17.42 -13.31 -3.33
N ALA A 16 17.11 -14.44 -3.96
CA ALA A 16 15.85 -14.61 -4.71
C ALA A 16 14.60 -14.46 -3.83
N SER A 17 14.66 -14.97 -2.59
CA SER A 17 13.61 -14.84 -1.58
C SER A 17 13.43 -13.39 -1.16
N SER A 18 14.51 -12.62 -1.03
CA SER A 18 14.46 -11.20 -0.69
C SER A 18 13.77 -10.36 -1.77
N TRP A 19 14.08 -10.60 -3.04
CA TRP A 19 13.40 -9.92 -4.15
C TRP A 19 11.90 -10.25 -4.21
N LEU A 20 11.56 -11.53 -4.05
CA LEU A 20 10.16 -11.95 -3.98
C LEU A 20 9.44 -11.31 -2.80
N GLY A 21 10.10 -11.25 -1.64
CA GLY A 21 9.56 -10.62 -0.43
C GLY A 21 9.24 -9.15 -0.63
N ILE A 22 10.15 -8.38 -1.23
CA ILE A 22 9.92 -6.95 -1.55
C ILE A 22 8.69 -6.78 -2.44
N VAL A 23 8.58 -7.57 -3.50
CA VAL A 23 7.43 -7.51 -4.41
C VAL A 23 6.12 -7.83 -3.70
N LEU A 24 6.10 -8.89 -2.88
CA LEU A 24 4.92 -9.28 -2.12
C LEU A 24 4.49 -8.22 -1.11
N VAL A 25 5.44 -7.60 -0.40
CA VAL A 25 5.15 -6.50 0.53
C VAL A 25 4.58 -5.30 -0.21
N ALA A 26 5.19 -4.90 -1.33
CA ALA A 26 4.74 -3.76 -2.12
C ALA A 26 3.31 -3.97 -2.65
N VAL A 27 3.04 -5.11 -3.27
CA VAL A 27 1.71 -5.47 -3.80
C VAL A 27 0.69 -5.55 -2.67
N GLY A 28 1.03 -6.24 -1.57
CA GLY A 28 0.14 -6.41 -0.44
C GLY A 28 -0.22 -5.09 0.25
N THR A 29 0.75 -4.17 0.37
CA THR A 29 0.52 -2.83 0.93
C THR A 29 -0.41 -1.99 0.06
N GLY A 30 -0.28 -2.10 -1.27
CA GLY A 30 -1.19 -1.46 -2.23
C GLY A 30 -2.64 -1.90 -2.06
N PHE A 31 -2.87 -3.17 -1.72
CA PHE A 31 -4.22 -3.68 -1.48
C PHE A 31 -4.78 -3.30 -0.10
N ILE A 32 -3.96 -3.27 0.95
CA ILE A 32 -4.49 -3.13 2.32
C ILE A 32 -4.93 -1.70 2.63
N LYS A 33 -4.16 -0.69 2.20
CA LYS A 33 -4.41 0.71 2.55
C LYS A 33 -5.81 1.21 2.19
N PRO A 34 -6.28 1.12 0.94
CA PRO A 34 -7.61 1.62 0.57
C PRO A 34 -8.73 0.82 1.23
N ASN A 35 -8.57 -0.50 1.34
CA ASN A 35 -9.58 -1.35 1.95
C ASN A 35 -9.74 -1.11 3.44
N LEU A 36 -8.64 -0.87 4.16
CA LEU A 36 -8.69 -0.63 5.61
C LEU A 36 -9.43 0.67 5.94
N SER A 37 -9.16 1.75 5.20
CA SER A 37 -9.86 3.03 5.37
C SER A 37 -11.36 2.90 5.08
N THR A 38 -11.73 2.11 4.07
CA THR A 38 -13.14 1.83 3.74
C THR A 38 -13.83 1.04 4.85
N ILE A 39 -13.17 0.04 5.42
CA ILE A 39 -13.70 -0.73 6.56
C ILE A 39 -13.92 0.19 7.78
N VAL A 40 -12.95 1.04 8.13
CA VAL A 40 -13.09 2.00 9.23
C VAL A 40 -14.27 2.95 8.99
N GLY A 41 -14.40 3.48 7.76
CA GLY A 41 -15.53 4.33 7.39
C GLY A 41 -16.90 3.63 7.47
N GLY A 42 -16.93 2.33 7.19
CA GLY A 42 -18.15 1.51 7.25
C GLY A 42 -18.53 0.99 8.65
N LEU A 43 -17.71 1.27 9.69
CA LEU A 43 -18.06 0.98 11.09
C LEU A 43 -19.05 2.00 11.68
N TYR A 44 -19.22 3.14 11.03
CA TYR A 44 -20.02 4.26 11.49
C TYR A 44 -21.03 4.65 10.43
N ASP A 45 -22.23 5.05 10.84
CA ASP A 45 -23.19 5.66 9.93
C ASP A 45 -22.70 7.02 9.43
N ALA A 46 -23.24 7.48 8.31
CA ALA A 46 -22.77 8.72 7.67
C ALA A 46 -22.87 9.95 8.58
N ASP A 47 -23.90 9.99 9.44
CA ASP A 47 -24.19 11.10 10.36
C ASP A 47 -23.72 10.83 11.80
N ASP A 48 -22.97 9.74 12.05
CA ASP A 48 -22.46 9.42 13.38
C ASP A 48 -21.29 10.35 13.77
N LEU A 49 -21.49 11.17 14.80
CA LEU A 49 -20.49 12.11 15.32
C LEU A 49 -19.20 11.41 15.79
N ARG A 50 -19.24 10.12 16.09
CA ARG A 50 -18.07 9.33 16.50
C ARG A 50 -17.18 8.91 15.33
N ARG A 51 -17.66 9.06 14.10
CA ARG A 51 -16.93 8.69 12.89
C ARG A 51 -15.57 9.39 12.78
N ASP A 52 -15.54 10.68 13.04
CA ASP A 52 -14.30 11.48 13.02
C ASP A 52 -13.33 11.04 14.11
N ALA A 53 -13.83 10.77 15.32
CA ALA A 53 -13.00 10.22 16.40
C ALA A 53 -12.44 8.83 16.05
N GLY A 54 -13.23 7.97 15.39
CA GLY A 54 -12.79 6.68 14.88
C GLY A 54 -11.63 6.79 13.88
N PHE A 55 -11.73 7.72 12.94
CA PHE A 55 -10.64 7.99 12.00
C PHE A 55 -9.39 8.58 12.70
N GLN A 56 -9.56 9.46 13.68
CA GLN A 56 -8.45 10.00 14.46
C GLN A 56 -7.71 8.90 15.21
N LEU A 57 -8.42 7.98 15.87
CA LEU A 57 -7.81 6.81 16.53
C LEU A 57 -7.09 5.91 15.53
N PHE A 58 -7.67 5.69 14.36
CA PHE A 58 -7.06 4.91 13.29
C PHE A 58 -5.74 5.53 12.81
N TYR A 59 -5.72 6.85 12.53
CA TYR A 59 -4.50 7.55 12.12
C TYR A 59 -3.47 7.63 13.25
N MET A 60 -3.90 7.80 14.50
CA MET A 60 -3.01 7.77 15.66
C MET A 60 -2.30 6.40 15.76
N ALA A 61 -3.03 5.30 15.60
CA ALA A 61 -2.45 3.96 15.62
C ALA A 61 -1.42 3.76 14.49
N ILE A 62 -1.70 4.27 13.29
CA ILE A 62 -0.74 4.26 12.16
C ILE A 62 0.53 5.03 12.53
N ASN A 63 0.40 6.23 13.10
CA ASN A 63 1.55 7.06 13.46
C ASN A 63 2.38 6.44 14.60
N ILE A 64 1.74 5.85 15.60
CA ILE A 64 2.43 5.10 16.67
C ILE A 64 3.21 3.93 16.03
N GLY A 65 2.61 3.18 15.14
CA GLY A 65 3.28 2.10 14.41
C GLY A 65 4.46 2.60 13.56
N ALA A 66 4.28 3.70 12.83
CA ALA A 66 5.32 4.31 12.01
C ALA A 66 6.51 4.80 12.84
N PHE A 67 6.28 5.25 14.07
CA PHE A 67 7.33 5.65 15.01
C PHE A 67 8.02 4.44 15.67
N ALA A 68 7.23 3.50 16.19
CA ALA A 68 7.75 2.37 16.97
C ALA A 68 8.47 1.32 16.11
N SER A 69 7.96 1.05 14.89
CA SER A 69 8.52 0.01 14.01
C SER A 69 9.98 0.24 13.64
N PRO A 70 10.41 1.43 13.17
CA PRO A 70 11.81 1.65 12.83
C PRO A 70 12.75 1.52 14.03
N LEU A 71 12.31 1.91 15.23
CA LEU A 71 13.10 1.76 16.45
C LEU A 71 13.32 0.29 16.79
N LEU A 72 12.27 -0.51 16.75
CA LEU A 72 12.35 -1.94 17.03
C LEU A 72 13.18 -2.67 15.96
N THR A 73 12.87 -2.45 14.69
CA THR A 73 13.56 -3.13 13.59
C THR A 73 15.02 -2.66 13.45
N GLY A 74 15.28 -1.38 13.74
CA GLY A 74 16.65 -0.84 13.78
C GLY A 74 17.46 -1.47 14.88
N TRP A 75 16.95 -1.57 16.09
CA TRP A 75 17.60 -2.23 17.22
C TRP A 75 17.88 -3.71 16.93
N LEU A 76 16.88 -4.43 16.40
CA LEU A 76 17.04 -5.84 16.03
C LEU A 76 18.09 -6.03 14.93
N ARG A 77 18.13 -5.14 13.93
CA ARG A 77 19.14 -5.16 12.88
C ARG A 77 20.55 -5.02 13.44
N GLU A 78 20.73 -4.13 14.41
CA GLU A 78 22.02 -3.81 14.99
C GLU A 78 22.57 -4.97 15.84
N HIS A 79 21.69 -5.68 16.56
CA HIS A 79 22.09 -6.76 17.47
C HIS A 79 22.03 -8.17 16.84
N TYR A 80 21.13 -8.40 15.90
CA TYR A 80 20.81 -9.72 15.34
C TYR A 80 20.84 -9.79 13.81
N GLY A 81 21.13 -8.65 13.14
CA GLY A 81 21.17 -8.56 11.69
C GLY A 81 19.81 -8.27 11.04
N TYR A 82 19.84 -8.02 9.72
CA TYR A 82 18.67 -7.58 8.94
C TYR A 82 17.50 -8.56 8.97
N HIS A 83 17.78 -9.86 8.95
CA HIS A 83 16.73 -10.88 8.91
C HIS A 83 15.90 -10.90 10.20
N ALA A 84 16.48 -10.57 11.36
CA ALA A 84 15.76 -10.47 12.62
C ALA A 84 14.70 -9.36 12.60
N GLY A 85 14.99 -8.22 11.95
CA GLY A 85 14.03 -7.16 11.71
C GLY A 85 12.83 -7.65 10.88
N PHE A 86 13.07 -8.41 9.82
CA PHE A 86 11.99 -8.96 8.98
C PHE A 86 11.18 -10.05 9.69
N VAL A 87 11.82 -10.88 10.50
CA VAL A 87 11.11 -11.86 11.36
C VAL A 87 10.16 -11.14 12.32
N SER A 88 10.62 -10.05 12.97
CA SER A 88 9.77 -9.29 13.88
C SER A 88 8.55 -8.69 13.17
N ALA A 89 8.72 -8.20 11.94
CA ALA A 89 7.63 -7.70 11.10
C ALA A 89 6.65 -8.82 10.71
N ALA A 90 7.16 -10.03 10.37
CA ALA A 90 6.32 -11.18 10.10
C ALA A 90 5.49 -11.61 11.32
N ILE A 91 6.08 -11.61 12.52
CA ILE A 91 5.39 -11.90 13.78
C ILE A 91 4.31 -10.83 14.04
N GLY A 92 4.64 -9.54 13.93
CA GLY A 92 3.70 -8.45 14.10
C GLY A 92 2.50 -8.54 13.14
N MET A 93 2.77 -8.89 11.88
CA MET A 93 1.71 -9.12 10.89
C MET A 93 0.86 -10.35 11.21
N GLY A 94 1.48 -11.42 11.73
CA GLY A 94 0.77 -12.62 12.21
C GLY A 94 -0.17 -12.29 13.37
N LEU A 95 0.30 -11.51 14.35
CA LEU A 95 -0.53 -11.06 15.48
C LEU A 95 -1.68 -10.15 15.01
N ALA A 96 -1.41 -9.23 14.10
CA ALA A 96 -2.46 -8.36 13.52
C ALA A 96 -3.51 -9.19 12.76
N LEU A 97 -3.08 -10.20 12.00
CA LEU A 97 -3.99 -11.11 11.30
C LEU A 97 -4.83 -11.95 12.29
N ALA A 98 -4.21 -12.47 13.33
CA ALA A 98 -4.91 -13.23 14.38
C ALA A 98 -5.95 -12.35 15.09
N ALA A 99 -5.59 -11.11 15.44
CA ALA A 99 -6.51 -10.14 16.03
C ALA A 99 -7.68 -9.81 15.09
N PHE A 100 -7.40 -9.63 13.79
CA PHE A 100 -8.43 -9.40 12.79
C PHE A 100 -9.38 -10.60 12.65
N VAL A 101 -8.84 -11.81 12.55
CA VAL A 101 -9.66 -13.03 12.44
C VAL A 101 -10.51 -13.23 13.69
N HIS A 102 -9.96 -12.97 14.87
CA HIS A 102 -10.71 -13.06 16.13
C HIS A 102 -11.81 -12.00 16.23
N GLY A 103 -11.51 -10.77 15.79
CA GLY A 103 -12.44 -9.63 15.86
C GLY A 103 -13.44 -9.54 14.70
N ARG A 104 -13.26 -10.29 13.60
CA ARG A 104 -14.04 -10.13 12.37
C ARG A 104 -15.55 -10.30 12.53
N HIS A 105 -15.99 -11.10 13.51
CA HIS A 105 -17.42 -11.30 13.80
C HIS A 105 -18.11 -10.04 14.34
N ARG A 106 -17.33 -9.05 14.80
CA ARG A 106 -17.83 -7.74 15.28
C ARG A 106 -17.97 -6.72 14.15
N LEU A 107 -17.43 -7.05 12.95
CA LEU A 107 -17.54 -6.16 11.80
C LEU A 107 -18.93 -6.27 11.20
N SER A 108 -19.45 -5.13 10.71
CA SER A 108 -20.74 -5.09 10.00
C SER A 108 -20.67 -5.90 8.70
N ALA A 109 -21.83 -6.32 8.19
CA ALA A 109 -21.94 -7.02 6.92
C ALA A 109 -21.30 -6.23 5.76
N PHE A 110 -21.24 -4.91 5.84
CA PHE A 110 -20.59 -4.02 4.89
C PHE A 110 -19.09 -4.37 4.68
N ALA A 111 -18.38 -4.80 5.72
CA ALA A 111 -16.95 -5.16 5.62
C ALA A 111 -16.71 -6.39 4.73
N PHE A 112 -17.74 -7.20 4.47
CA PHE A 112 -17.68 -8.44 3.68
C PHE A 112 -18.41 -8.34 2.34
N THR A 113 -19.12 -7.24 2.08
CA THR A 113 -19.81 -7.02 0.81
C THR A 113 -18.94 -6.15 -0.10
N VAL A 114 -18.90 -6.49 -1.38
CA VAL A 114 -18.27 -5.65 -2.39
C VAL A 114 -19.36 -4.77 -2.99
N PRO A 115 -19.40 -3.45 -2.69
CA PRO A 115 -20.48 -2.58 -3.13
C PRO A 115 -20.60 -2.49 -4.65
N ASN A 116 -19.48 -2.62 -5.35
CA ASN A 116 -19.43 -2.57 -6.82
C ASN A 116 -18.45 -3.64 -7.33
N PRO A 117 -18.92 -4.89 -7.52
CA PRO A 117 -18.07 -5.95 -8.02
C PRO A 117 -17.66 -5.66 -9.46
N LEU A 118 -16.36 -5.78 -9.74
CA LEU A 118 -15.80 -5.59 -11.08
C LEU A 118 -16.42 -6.56 -12.08
N GLN A 119 -16.97 -6.04 -13.15
CA GLN A 119 -17.47 -6.84 -14.28
C GLN A 119 -16.30 -7.49 -15.02
N GLY A 120 -16.54 -8.59 -15.74
CA GLY A 120 -15.48 -9.35 -16.39
C GLY A 120 -14.59 -8.55 -17.34
N HIS A 121 -15.16 -7.58 -18.07
CA HIS A 121 -14.43 -6.69 -18.96
C HIS A 121 -13.58 -5.65 -18.20
N GLU A 122 -14.05 -5.14 -17.07
CA GLU A 122 -13.31 -4.22 -16.20
C GLU A 122 -12.13 -4.92 -15.53
N ARG A 123 -12.35 -6.15 -15.05
CA ARG A 123 -11.29 -6.99 -14.49
C ARG A 123 -10.18 -7.25 -15.52
N ARG A 124 -10.55 -7.58 -16.78
CA ARG A 124 -9.58 -7.76 -17.86
C ARG A 124 -8.79 -6.48 -18.14
N ARG A 125 -9.47 -5.32 -18.20
CA ARG A 125 -8.81 -4.01 -18.38
C ARG A 125 -7.83 -3.72 -17.26
N LEU A 126 -8.20 -3.96 -16.01
CA LEU A 126 -7.30 -3.76 -14.87
C LEU A 126 -6.09 -4.68 -14.90
N ILE A 127 -6.29 -5.96 -15.24
CA ILE A 127 -5.17 -6.90 -15.39
C ILE A 127 -4.22 -6.45 -16.50
N LEU A 128 -4.76 -6.08 -17.66
CA LEU A 128 -3.95 -5.60 -18.78
C LEU A 128 -3.23 -4.28 -18.44
N ALA A 129 -3.88 -3.37 -17.72
CA ALA A 129 -3.27 -2.13 -17.26
C ALA A 129 -2.15 -2.42 -16.23
N ALA A 130 -2.35 -3.35 -15.30
CA ALA A 130 -1.33 -3.76 -14.33
C ALA A 130 -0.12 -4.42 -15.01
N ILE A 131 -0.35 -5.30 -15.99
CA ILE A 131 0.72 -5.91 -16.78
C ILE A 131 1.45 -4.82 -17.58
N GLY A 132 0.72 -3.92 -18.25
CA GLY A 132 1.30 -2.81 -19.00
C GLY A 132 2.15 -1.88 -18.13
N ALA A 133 1.68 -1.57 -16.90
CA ALA A 133 2.43 -0.78 -15.93
C ALA A 133 3.70 -1.51 -15.46
N ALA A 134 3.62 -2.81 -15.20
CA ALA A 134 4.78 -3.62 -14.81
C ALA A 134 5.82 -3.70 -15.94
N VAL A 135 5.39 -3.97 -17.16
CA VAL A 135 6.27 -3.97 -18.36
C VAL A 135 6.87 -2.58 -18.59
N GLY A 136 6.06 -1.52 -18.48
CA GLY A 136 6.54 -0.14 -18.57
C GLY A 136 7.60 0.19 -17.53
N ALA A 137 7.40 -0.21 -16.27
CA ALA A 137 8.38 -0.02 -15.20
C ALA A 137 9.70 -0.74 -15.52
N VAL A 138 9.63 -2.01 -15.97
CA VAL A 138 10.83 -2.78 -16.36
C VAL A 138 11.57 -2.11 -17.51
N LEU A 139 10.85 -1.63 -18.54
CA LEU A 139 11.45 -0.92 -19.67
C LEU A 139 12.12 0.39 -19.23
N VAL A 140 11.48 1.17 -18.37
CA VAL A 140 12.05 2.40 -17.83
C VAL A 140 13.32 2.11 -17.02
N VAL A 141 13.32 1.08 -16.18
CA VAL A 141 14.53 0.63 -15.47
C VAL A 141 15.63 0.23 -16.43
N ALA A 142 15.31 -0.53 -17.48
CA ALA A 142 16.27 -0.97 -18.48
C ALA A 142 16.91 0.21 -19.24
N VAL A 143 16.08 1.19 -19.64
CA VAL A 143 16.56 2.42 -20.31
C VAL A 143 17.44 3.26 -19.41
N LEU A 144 17.00 3.49 -18.16
CA LEU A 144 17.76 4.27 -17.18
C LEU A 144 19.06 3.57 -16.79
N ARG A 145 19.07 2.24 -16.67
CA ARG A 145 20.29 1.46 -16.47
C ARG A 145 21.31 1.68 -17.59
N GLY A 146 20.82 1.74 -18.85
CA GLY A 146 21.69 2.06 -20.00
C GLY A 146 22.29 3.47 -19.92
N ALA A 147 21.55 4.43 -19.37
CA ALA A 147 21.99 5.82 -19.23
C ALA A 147 22.89 6.05 -18.00
N THR A 148 22.60 5.40 -16.88
CA THR A 148 23.33 5.60 -15.60
C THR A 148 24.50 4.61 -15.41
N GLY A 149 24.53 3.52 -16.19
CA GLY A 149 25.53 2.44 -16.02
C GLY A 149 25.36 1.60 -14.75
N ASN A 150 24.43 1.98 -13.86
CA ASN A 150 24.20 1.32 -12.57
C ASN A 150 22.72 1.01 -12.34
N LEU A 151 22.44 -0.25 -11.97
CA LEU A 151 21.05 -0.70 -11.73
C LEU A 151 20.43 0.00 -10.50
N LEU A 152 21.19 0.25 -9.44
CA LEU A 152 20.69 0.88 -8.22
C LEU A 152 20.27 2.32 -8.46
N ASP A 153 21.04 3.06 -9.25
CA ASP A 153 20.70 4.45 -9.63
C ASP A 153 19.47 4.50 -10.51
N ALA A 154 19.35 3.55 -11.45
CA ALA A 154 18.15 3.42 -12.28
C ALA A 154 16.90 3.11 -11.45
N ILE A 155 16.97 2.17 -10.50
CA ILE A 155 15.85 1.84 -9.60
C ILE A 155 15.50 3.04 -8.73
N SER A 156 16.49 3.75 -8.18
CA SER A 156 16.27 4.93 -7.34
C SER A 156 15.56 6.05 -8.11
N ALA A 157 15.97 6.31 -9.35
CA ALA A 157 15.31 7.28 -10.22
C ALA A 157 13.85 6.88 -10.52
N VAL A 158 13.58 5.61 -10.80
CA VAL A 158 12.22 5.09 -11.02
C VAL A 158 11.36 5.25 -9.78
N MET A 159 11.90 4.93 -8.59
CA MET A 159 11.20 5.08 -7.32
C MET A 159 10.84 6.54 -6.99
N LEU A 160 11.58 7.49 -7.52
CA LEU A 160 11.25 8.92 -7.39
C LEU A 160 10.26 9.39 -8.46
N ILE A 161 10.50 9.05 -9.73
CA ILE A 161 9.75 9.57 -10.87
C ILE A 161 8.33 8.98 -10.93
N ILE A 162 8.16 7.68 -10.68
CA ILE A 162 6.85 7.03 -10.82
C ILE A 162 5.82 7.56 -9.82
N PRO A 163 6.08 7.68 -8.50
CA PRO A 163 5.09 8.20 -7.57
C PRO A 163 4.73 9.67 -7.85
N VAL A 164 5.72 10.49 -8.18
CA VAL A 164 5.50 11.91 -8.51
C VAL A 164 4.69 12.03 -9.80
N GLY A 165 5.09 11.31 -10.85
CA GLY A 165 4.37 11.30 -12.12
C GLY A 165 2.95 10.74 -11.98
N ALA A 166 2.75 9.70 -11.19
CA ALA A 166 1.44 9.13 -10.90
C ALA A 166 0.55 10.13 -10.14
N ALA A 167 1.09 10.84 -9.15
CA ALA A 167 0.36 11.87 -8.42
C ALA A 167 -0.06 13.01 -9.35
N ILE A 168 0.86 13.55 -10.14
CA ILE A 168 0.57 14.61 -11.12
C ILE A 168 -0.46 14.13 -12.14
N GLY A 169 -0.30 12.92 -12.67
CA GLY A 169 -1.22 12.32 -13.63
C GLY A 169 -2.61 12.14 -13.04
N TYR A 170 -2.71 11.61 -11.84
CA TYR A 170 -3.98 11.42 -11.14
C TYR A 170 -4.70 12.75 -10.89
N PHE A 171 -4.02 13.76 -10.35
CA PHE A 171 -4.59 15.09 -10.14
C PHE A 171 -5.02 15.74 -11.46
N SER A 172 -4.23 15.60 -12.51
CA SER A 172 -4.56 16.12 -13.84
C SER A 172 -5.83 15.47 -14.41
N LEU A 173 -5.97 14.15 -14.28
CA LEU A 173 -7.16 13.40 -14.69
C LEU A 173 -8.39 13.79 -13.86
N MET A 174 -8.22 13.94 -12.55
CA MET A 174 -9.28 14.35 -11.63
C MET A 174 -9.79 15.75 -11.96
N LEU A 175 -8.89 16.71 -12.19
CA LEU A 175 -9.24 18.08 -12.57
C LEU A 175 -9.95 18.17 -13.94
N ARG A 176 -9.68 17.22 -14.84
CA ARG A 176 -10.33 17.11 -16.17
C ARG A 176 -11.64 16.33 -16.13
N SER A 177 -11.93 15.61 -15.05
CA SER A 177 -13.11 14.77 -14.93
C SER A 177 -14.40 15.61 -14.99
N PRO A 178 -15.41 15.21 -15.81
CA PRO A 178 -16.70 15.88 -15.83
C PRO A 178 -17.53 15.67 -14.54
N LYS A 179 -17.11 14.70 -13.70
CA LYS A 179 -17.77 14.41 -12.41
C LYS A 179 -17.39 15.41 -11.31
N VAL A 180 -16.33 16.20 -11.51
CA VAL A 180 -15.86 17.21 -10.54
C VAL A 180 -16.55 18.54 -10.81
N THR A 181 -17.29 19.04 -9.83
CA THR A 181 -18.00 20.30 -9.90
C THR A 181 -17.03 21.49 -9.97
N ARG A 182 -17.54 22.64 -10.48
CA ARG A 182 -16.69 23.88 -10.55
C ARG A 182 -16.17 24.30 -9.18
N ARG A 183 -16.95 24.13 -8.12
CA ARG A 183 -16.60 24.47 -6.75
C ARG A 183 -15.46 23.57 -6.21
N GLU A 184 -15.60 22.27 -6.39
CA GLU A 184 -14.56 21.29 -6.01
C GLU A 184 -13.26 21.54 -6.79
N ARG A 185 -13.35 21.87 -8.07
CA ARG A 185 -12.19 22.16 -8.91
C ARG A 185 -11.40 23.39 -8.42
N THR A 186 -12.10 24.40 -7.90
CA THR A 186 -11.46 25.60 -7.32
C THR A 186 -10.74 25.24 -6.02
N HIS A 187 -11.37 24.46 -5.15
CA HIS A 187 -10.72 23.97 -3.92
C HIS A 187 -9.51 23.09 -4.21
N LEU A 188 -9.60 22.16 -5.15
CA LEU A 188 -8.49 21.28 -5.53
C LEU A 188 -7.29 21.99 -6.17
N ARG A 189 -7.47 23.22 -6.69
CA ARG A 189 -6.37 24.04 -7.22
C ARG A 189 -5.70 24.92 -6.15
N ALA A 190 -6.34 25.06 -4.99
CA ALA A 190 -5.84 25.88 -3.89
C ALA A 190 -4.91 25.12 -2.93
N TYR A 191 -4.83 23.79 -3.07
CA TYR A 191 -3.91 22.89 -2.35
C TYR A 191 -2.82 22.36 -3.28
#